data_26abf61af4dd5edc462535fa5ad35ed2
#
_entry.id   26abf61af4dd5edc462535fa5ad35ed2
#
_cell.length_a   1.000
_cell.length_b   1.000
_cell.length_c   1.000
_cell.angle_alpha   90.00
_cell.angle_beta   90.00
_cell.angle_gamma   90.00
#
_symmetry.space_group_name_H-M   'P 1'
#
loop_
_entity.id
_entity.type
_entity.pdbx_description
1 polymer ?
#
loop_
_entity_poly.entity_id
_entity_poly.type
_entity_poly.pdbx_seq_one_letter_code
_entity_poly.pdbx_strand_id
1 'polypeptide(L)'
;MTKFCPNCGTEIKEGNKFCAGCGMNVDNNTTTTNNSTTQNYQKIANRDIVMAVILSIITCGIYGIYWFIVMTDDANVISDEQNASGGLAFLYTLLTCGIYGIYWNYKMGQKLFATGQKYNKQINDNSILYLILSLFGFGIINYCLMQNDLNKFSE
;
A
#
# COMPACT_ATOMS: atom_id res chain seq x y z
N MET A 1 -43.70 6.57 11.07
CA MET A 1 -42.63 7.21 11.86
C MET A 1 -41.70 7.93 10.91
N THR A 2 -41.55 9.23 11.03
CA THR A 2 -40.67 10.01 10.17
C THR A 2 -39.20 9.71 10.53
N LYS A 3 -38.40 9.33 9.52
CA LYS A 3 -36.96 9.10 9.66
C LYS A 3 -36.20 10.28 9.10
N PHE A 4 -35.15 10.72 9.78
CA PHE A 4 -34.30 11.80 9.32
C PHE A 4 -32.96 11.28 8.80
N CYS A 5 -32.42 11.88 7.76
CA CYS A 5 -31.13 11.53 7.19
C CYS A 5 -30.01 11.83 8.21
N PRO A 6 -29.15 10.86 8.57
CA PRO A 6 -28.09 11.06 9.54
C PRO A 6 -26.98 11.98 9.04
N ASN A 7 -26.92 12.23 7.73
CA ASN A 7 -25.87 13.05 7.12
C ASN A 7 -26.29 14.53 6.95
N CYS A 8 -27.54 14.81 6.61
CA CYS A 8 -28.02 16.18 6.31
C CYS A 8 -29.26 16.61 7.09
N GLY A 9 -29.84 15.75 7.93
CA GLY A 9 -31.03 16.04 8.73
C GLY A 9 -32.35 16.17 7.96
N THR A 10 -32.37 15.96 6.65
CA THR A 10 -33.58 16.04 5.83
C THR A 10 -34.52 14.88 6.13
N GLU A 11 -35.82 15.17 6.21
CA GLU A 11 -36.87 14.15 6.41
C GLU A 11 -36.95 13.18 5.22
N ILE A 12 -36.91 11.87 5.52
CA ILE A 12 -36.98 10.79 4.53
C ILE A 12 -38.38 10.19 4.52
N LYS A 13 -39.05 10.24 3.37
CA LYS A 13 -40.34 9.62 3.17
C LYS A 13 -40.19 8.09 3.08
N GLU A 14 -41.13 7.36 3.68
CA GLU A 14 -41.14 5.90 3.64
C GLU A 14 -41.14 5.40 2.19
N GLY A 15 -40.22 4.49 1.86
CA GLY A 15 -40.07 3.92 0.51
C GLY A 15 -38.95 4.52 -0.36
N ASN A 16 -38.34 5.61 0.07
CA ASN A 16 -37.21 6.18 -0.68
C ASN A 16 -35.89 5.50 -0.27
N LYS A 17 -35.16 4.99 -1.26
CA LYS A 17 -33.84 4.37 -1.06
C LYS A 17 -32.71 5.38 -0.91
N PHE A 18 -32.96 6.62 -1.34
CA PHE A 18 -31.97 7.71 -1.34
C PHE A 18 -32.55 8.96 -0.67
N CYS A 19 -31.72 9.67 0.08
CA CYS A 19 -32.08 10.95 0.65
C CYS A 19 -32.21 12.01 -0.45
N ALA A 20 -33.36 12.71 -0.52
CA ALA A 20 -33.59 13.74 -1.52
C ALA A 20 -32.73 15.01 -1.31
N GLY A 21 -32.18 15.21 -0.11
CA GLY A 21 -31.35 16.36 0.21
C GLY A 21 -29.87 16.21 -0.09
N CYS A 22 -29.29 15.00 0.11
CA CYS A 22 -27.86 14.75 -0.05
C CYS A 22 -27.50 13.52 -0.91
N GLY A 23 -28.50 12.80 -1.46
CA GLY A 23 -28.29 11.62 -2.30
C GLY A 23 -27.80 10.35 -1.57
N MET A 24 -27.69 10.38 -0.24
CA MET A 24 -27.22 9.23 0.54
C MET A 24 -28.21 8.07 0.45
N ASN A 25 -27.73 6.85 0.28
CA ASN A 25 -28.56 5.63 0.35
C ASN A 25 -28.99 5.35 1.79
N VAL A 26 -30.31 5.19 1.99
CA VAL A 26 -30.93 5.01 3.32
C VAL A 26 -31.67 3.69 3.45
N ASP A 27 -31.33 2.67 2.66
CA ASP A 27 -31.89 1.34 2.78
C ASP A 27 -31.62 0.75 4.17
N ASN A 28 -32.71 0.40 4.84
CA ASN A 28 -32.72 -0.20 6.16
C ASN A 28 -32.09 -1.61 6.14
N ASN A 29 -30.82 -1.69 6.45
CA ASN A 29 -30.28 -2.86 7.12
C ASN A 29 -29.38 -2.39 8.26
N THR A 30 -29.94 -2.47 9.46
CA THR A 30 -29.25 -2.26 10.72
C THR A 30 -28.11 -3.25 10.84
N THR A 31 -26.91 -2.84 10.53
CA THR A 31 -25.71 -3.50 11.06
C THR A 31 -24.77 -2.38 11.44
N THR A 32 -24.40 -2.34 12.70
CA THR A 32 -23.46 -1.46 13.36
C THR A 32 -22.29 -1.10 12.44
N THR A 33 -22.32 0.08 11.85
CA THR A 33 -21.25 0.53 10.97
C THR A 33 -20.18 1.16 11.83
N ASN A 34 -19.17 0.38 12.15
CA ASN A 34 -17.84 0.96 12.33
C ASN A 34 -17.57 1.77 11.06
N ASN A 35 -17.35 3.08 11.19
CA ASN A 35 -16.89 3.96 10.14
C ASN A 35 -15.45 3.56 9.73
N SER A 36 -15.34 2.44 9.02
CA SER A 36 -14.22 2.21 8.13
C SER A 36 -14.59 2.88 6.82
N THR A 37 -14.05 4.06 6.58
CA THR A 37 -13.96 4.62 5.23
C THR A 37 -13.24 3.56 4.41
N THR A 38 -13.99 2.72 3.69
CA THR A 38 -13.43 1.73 2.76
C THR A 38 -12.80 2.52 1.63
N GLN A 39 -11.58 2.96 1.84
CA GLN A 39 -10.79 3.54 0.78
C GLN A 39 -10.45 2.38 -0.15
N ASN A 40 -11.08 2.36 -1.32
CA ASN A 40 -10.83 1.37 -2.35
C ASN A 40 -9.41 1.55 -2.89
N TYR A 41 -8.43 0.91 -2.27
CA TYR A 41 -7.15 0.64 -2.92
C TYR A 41 -7.20 -0.75 -3.56
N GLN A 42 -6.47 -0.93 -4.64
CA GLN A 42 -6.36 -2.24 -5.27
C GLN A 42 -5.57 -3.17 -4.32
N LYS A 43 -6.25 -4.20 -3.83
CA LYS A 43 -5.66 -5.16 -2.89
C LYS A 43 -4.51 -5.90 -3.54
N ILE A 44 -3.35 -5.92 -2.89
CA ILE A 44 -2.16 -6.66 -3.32
C ILE A 44 -2.09 -8.04 -2.69
N ALA A 45 -1.29 -8.93 -3.27
CA ALA A 45 -1.10 -10.27 -2.74
C ALA A 45 -0.24 -10.26 -1.46
N ASN A 46 -0.69 -10.96 -0.42
CA ASN A 46 0.13 -11.23 0.76
C ASN A 46 1.29 -12.16 0.36
N ARG A 47 2.52 -11.82 0.78
CA ARG A 47 3.71 -12.64 0.53
C ARG A 47 4.40 -13.02 1.82
N ASP A 48 4.76 -14.29 1.90
CA ASP A 48 5.55 -14.81 3.01
C ASP A 48 7.00 -14.33 2.87
N ILE A 49 7.43 -13.50 3.83
CA ILE A 49 8.76 -12.90 3.88
C ILE A 49 9.82 -13.98 4.06
N VAL A 50 9.56 -15.00 4.89
CA VAL A 50 10.51 -16.08 5.17
C VAL A 50 10.78 -16.86 3.90
N MET A 51 9.74 -17.24 3.15
CA MET A 51 9.88 -17.92 1.88
C MET A 51 10.62 -17.07 0.85
N ALA A 52 10.34 -15.77 0.78
CA ALA A 52 11.02 -14.86 -0.14
C ALA A 52 12.53 -14.74 0.17
N VAL A 53 12.91 -14.70 1.44
CA VAL A 53 14.33 -14.69 1.86
C VAL A 53 15.00 -16.01 1.51
N ILE A 54 14.39 -17.15 1.85
CA ILE A 54 14.95 -18.49 1.54
C ILE A 54 15.14 -18.65 0.03
N LEU A 55 14.15 -18.31 -0.78
CA LEU A 55 14.24 -18.37 -2.22
C LEU A 55 15.33 -17.44 -2.78
N SER A 56 15.50 -16.24 -2.21
CA SER A 56 16.56 -15.32 -2.63
C SER A 56 17.95 -15.88 -2.36
N ILE A 57 18.14 -16.61 -1.25
CA ILE A 57 19.42 -17.28 -0.92
C ILE A 57 19.66 -18.47 -1.84
N ILE A 58 18.68 -19.36 -2.00
CA ILE A 58 18.80 -20.58 -2.82
C ILE A 58 19.08 -20.22 -4.28
N THR A 59 18.46 -19.16 -4.81
CA THR A 59 18.62 -18.74 -6.21
C THR A 59 19.80 -17.79 -6.42
N CYS A 60 20.71 -17.64 -5.44
CA CYS A 60 21.86 -16.72 -5.51
C CYS A 60 21.45 -15.28 -5.87
N GLY A 61 20.30 -14.81 -5.37
CA GLY A 61 19.80 -13.46 -5.57
C GLY A 61 18.87 -13.24 -6.76
N ILE A 62 18.70 -14.22 -7.65
CA ILE A 62 17.78 -14.10 -8.80
C ILE A 62 16.35 -13.85 -8.34
N TYR A 63 15.89 -14.56 -7.31
CA TYR A 63 14.58 -14.30 -6.71
C TYR A 63 14.49 -12.89 -6.08
N GLY A 64 15.58 -12.37 -5.54
CA GLY A 64 15.65 -11.01 -5.01
C GLY A 64 15.37 -9.93 -6.08
N ILE A 65 15.79 -10.15 -7.33
CA ILE A 65 15.48 -9.28 -8.47
C ILE A 65 13.97 -9.33 -8.76
N TYR A 66 13.40 -10.50 -8.86
CA TYR A 66 11.96 -10.69 -9.04
C TYR A 66 11.19 -10.00 -7.90
N TRP A 67 11.61 -10.19 -6.65
CA TRP A 67 10.99 -9.61 -5.48
C TRP A 67 11.04 -8.08 -5.50
N PHE A 68 12.18 -7.49 -5.90
CA PHE A 68 12.34 -6.05 -6.11
C PHE A 68 11.32 -5.51 -7.13
N ILE A 69 11.19 -6.18 -8.28
CA ILE A 69 10.28 -5.77 -9.36
C ILE A 69 8.84 -5.78 -8.86
N VAL A 70 8.41 -6.89 -8.30
CA VAL A 70 7.03 -7.07 -7.85
C VAL A 70 6.69 -6.14 -6.69
N MET A 71 7.62 -5.93 -5.75
CA MET A 71 7.43 -5.01 -4.63
C MET A 71 7.26 -3.55 -5.12
N THR A 72 8.02 -3.16 -6.14
CA THR A 72 7.90 -1.83 -6.75
C THR A 72 6.53 -1.66 -7.42
N ASP A 73 6.08 -2.67 -8.18
CA ASP A 73 4.80 -2.64 -8.87
C ASP A 73 3.62 -2.64 -7.87
N ASP A 74 3.69 -3.45 -6.82
CA ASP A 74 2.68 -3.43 -5.74
C ASP A 74 2.60 -2.07 -5.04
N ALA A 75 3.74 -1.45 -4.75
CA ALA A 75 3.79 -0.12 -4.15
C ALA A 75 3.20 0.95 -5.09
N ASN A 76 3.41 0.84 -6.41
CA ASN A 76 2.80 1.73 -7.39
C ASN A 76 1.27 1.55 -7.42
N VAL A 77 0.80 0.31 -7.36
CA VAL A 77 -0.63 -0.01 -7.36
C VAL A 77 -1.36 0.59 -6.14
N ILE A 78 -0.80 0.44 -4.93
CA ILE A 78 -1.45 0.94 -3.71
C ILE A 78 -1.34 2.46 -3.53
N SER A 79 -0.30 3.08 -4.10
CA SER A 79 -0.09 4.53 -3.98
C SER A 79 -0.85 5.35 -5.03
N ASP A 80 -1.43 4.69 -6.04
CA ASP A 80 -1.99 5.33 -7.25
C ASP A 80 -0.99 6.24 -7.97
N GLU A 81 0.31 6.06 -7.73
CA GLU A 81 1.36 6.81 -8.38
C GLU A 81 1.91 6.06 -9.59
N GLN A 82 1.86 6.67 -10.75
CA GLN A 82 2.47 6.13 -11.98
C GLN A 82 3.96 6.48 -12.03
N ASN A 83 4.73 5.86 -11.17
CA ASN A 83 6.20 5.94 -11.22
C ASN A 83 6.77 4.87 -12.17
N ALA A 84 8.10 4.81 -12.26
CA ALA A 84 8.75 3.75 -13.03
C ALA A 84 8.27 2.37 -12.56
N SER A 85 7.91 1.50 -13.52
CA SER A 85 7.59 0.10 -13.23
C SER A 85 8.78 -0.59 -12.58
N GLY A 86 8.52 -1.68 -11.85
CA GLY A 86 9.57 -2.44 -11.17
C GLY A 86 10.71 -2.86 -12.10
N GLY A 87 10.38 -3.25 -13.34
CA GLY A 87 11.39 -3.59 -14.35
C GLY A 87 12.26 -2.40 -14.76
N LEU A 88 11.69 -1.21 -14.95
CA LEU A 88 12.44 0.02 -15.25
C LEU A 88 13.28 0.47 -14.05
N ALA A 89 12.75 0.38 -12.83
CA ALA A 89 13.51 0.69 -11.62
C ALA A 89 14.72 -0.23 -11.46
N PHE A 90 14.56 -1.52 -11.78
CA PHE A 90 15.67 -2.48 -11.79
C PHE A 90 16.71 -2.12 -12.88
N LEU A 91 16.27 -1.80 -14.09
CA LEU A 91 17.15 -1.38 -15.17
C LEU A 91 17.97 -0.14 -14.79
N TYR A 92 17.35 0.87 -14.19
CA TYR A 92 18.06 2.06 -13.69
C TYR A 92 19.06 1.71 -12.59
N THR A 93 18.72 0.79 -11.70
CA THR A 93 19.65 0.31 -10.66
C THR A 93 20.88 -0.36 -11.29
N LEU A 94 20.67 -1.16 -12.33
CA LEU A 94 21.75 -1.82 -13.05
C LEU A 94 22.65 -0.82 -13.80
N LEU A 95 22.06 0.12 -14.54
CA LEU A 95 22.77 1.13 -15.32
C LEU A 95 23.59 2.10 -14.44
N THR A 96 23.11 2.37 -13.22
CA THR A 96 23.77 3.27 -12.27
C THR A 96 24.69 2.55 -11.28
N CYS A 97 25.04 1.29 -11.55
CA CYS A 97 25.85 0.46 -10.65
C CYS A 97 25.32 0.44 -9.18
N GLY A 98 24.00 0.42 -9.01
CA GLY A 98 23.36 0.36 -7.70
C GLY A 98 23.01 1.70 -7.04
N ILE A 99 23.50 2.84 -7.54
CA ILE A 99 23.22 4.17 -6.96
C ILE A 99 21.71 4.45 -6.98
N TYR A 100 21.04 4.13 -8.08
CA TYR A 100 19.58 4.26 -8.16
C TYR A 100 18.87 3.40 -7.11
N GLY A 101 19.39 2.23 -6.79
CA GLY A 101 18.81 1.34 -5.75
C GLY A 101 18.80 1.99 -4.36
N ILE A 102 19.84 2.77 -4.01
CA ILE A 102 19.88 3.52 -2.74
C ILE A 102 18.79 4.60 -2.74
N TYR A 103 18.68 5.37 -3.81
CA TYR A 103 17.63 6.37 -3.97
C TYR A 103 16.23 5.73 -3.95
N TRP A 104 16.07 4.59 -4.62
CA TRP A 104 14.81 3.84 -4.66
C TRP A 104 14.38 3.39 -3.26
N ASN A 105 15.31 2.87 -2.43
CA ASN A 105 15.01 2.48 -1.05
C ASN A 105 14.47 3.65 -0.23
N TYR A 106 15.09 4.82 -0.34
CA TYR A 106 14.62 6.04 0.33
C TYR A 106 13.22 6.45 -0.15
N LYS A 107 13.01 6.48 -1.47
CA LYS A 107 11.71 6.82 -2.07
C LYS A 107 10.61 5.82 -1.74
N MET A 108 10.94 4.53 -1.69
CA MET A 108 10.00 3.49 -1.29
C MET A 108 9.52 3.69 0.15
N GLY A 109 10.42 4.04 1.08
CA GLY A 109 10.05 4.37 2.45
C GLY A 109 9.06 5.52 2.54
N GLN A 110 9.33 6.63 1.83
CA GLN A 110 8.42 7.77 1.75
C GLN A 110 7.06 7.39 1.16
N LYS A 111 7.06 6.62 0.07
CA LYS A 111 5.85 6.16 -0.60
C LYS A 111 4.97 5.29 0.31
N LEU A 112 5.56 4.30 0.97
CA LEU A 112 4.85 3.43 1.90
C LEU A 112 4.26 4.21 3.08
N PHE A 113 5.02 5.16 3.64
CA PHE A 113 4.53 6.01 4.71
C PHE A 113 3.35 6.88 4.25
N ALA A 114 3.48 7.61 3.13
CA ALA A 114 2.42 8.45 2.59
C ALA A 114 1.15 7.64 2.26
N THR A 115 1.33 6.45 1.67
CA THR A 115 0.23 5.54 1.37
C THR A 115 -0.43 5.01 2.65
N GLY A 116 0.37 4.67 3.66
CA GLY A 116 -0.12 4.27 4.98
C GLY A 116 -0.99 5.35 5.62
N GLN A 117 -0.55 6.61 5.60
CA GLN A 117 -1.33 7.74 6.08
C GLN A 117 -2.64 7.91 5.30
N LYS A 118 -2.57 7.81 3.97
CA LYS A 118 -3.75 7.92 3.09
C LYS A 118 -4.83 6.88 3.42
N TYR A 119 -4.44 5.65 3.72
CA TYR A 119 -5.34 4.53 3.98
C TYR A 119 -5.48 4.16 5.47
N ASN A 120 -5.02 5.04 6.35
CA ASN A 120 -5.09 4.88 7.81
C ASN A 120 -4.46 3.55 8.30
N LYS A 121 -3.40 3.09 7.62
CA LYS A 121 -2.58 1.94 8.02
C LYS A 121 -1.42 2.41 8.88
N GLN A 122 -1.09 1.67 9.94
CA GLN A 122 0.03 2.01 10.84
C GLN A 122 1.36 1.66 10.17
N ILE A 123 1.91 2.62 9.43
CA ILE A 123 3.24 2.53 8.81
C ILE A 123 4.06 3.72 9.28
N ASN A 124 5.26 3.44 9.79
CA ASN A 124 6.19 4.47 10.23
C ASN A 124 7.02 4.99 9.03
N ASP A 125 7.48 6.24 9.12
CA ASP A 125 8.45 6.75 8.15
C ASP A 125 9.83 6.14 8.40
N ASN A 126 10.16 5.11 7.63
CA ASN A 126 11.43 4.40 7.68
C ASN A 126 12.36 4.80 6.51
N SER A 127 12.09 5.89 5.81
CA SER A 127 12.83 6.32 4.60
C SER A 127 14.33 6.45 4.85
N ILE A 128 14.70 7.10 5.95
CA ILE A 128 16.11 7.30 6.35
C ILE A 128 16.73 5.98 6.77
N LEU A 129 15.99 5.12 7.48
CA LEU A 129 16.47 3.80 7.88
C LEU A 129 16.80 2.95 6.64
N TYR A 130 15.91 2.93 5.64
CA TYR A 130 16.12 2.18 4.40
C TYR A 130 17.30 2.71 3.60
N LEU A 131 17.52 4.04 3.60
CA LEU A 131 18.69 4.66 2.97
C LEU A 131 19.98 4.20 3.65
N ILE A 132 20.06 4.26 4.98
CA ILE A 132 21.23 3.87 5.75
C ILE A 132 21.53 2.38 5.54
N LEU A 133 20.54 1.50 5.70
CA LEU A 133 20.71 0.05 5.50
C LEU A 133 21.16 -0.28 4.07
N SER A 134 20.66 0.44 3.06
CA SER A 134 21.09 0.31 1.68
C SER A 134 22.57 0.66 1.50
N LEU A 135 23.01 1.73 2.15
CA LEU A 135 24.40 2.20 2.06
C LEU A 135 25.39 1.18 2.65
N PHE A 136 24.97 0.47 3.71
CA PHE A 136 25.76 -0.60 4.34
C PHE A 136 25.60 -1.97 3.67
N GLY A 137 24.83 -2.07 2.58
CA GLY A 137 24.63 -3.33 1.86
C GLY A 137 23.58 -4.27 2.46
N PHE A 138 22.81 -3.82 3.45
CA PHE A 138 21.75 -4.61 4.10
C PHE A 138 20.41 -4.56 3.34
N GLY A 139 20.44 -4.55 2.01
CA GLY A 139 19.24 -4.44 1.17
C GLY A 139 18.18 -5.51 1.43
N ILE A 140 18.58 -6.74 1.81
CA ILE A 140 17.64 -7.82 2.13
C ILE A 140 16.77 -7.45 3.36
N ILE A 141 17.33 -6.75 4.34
CA ILE A 141 16.58 -6.31 5.53
C ILE A 141 15.54 -5.27 5.11
N ASN A 142 15.90 -4.33 4.22
CA ASN A 142 14.96 -3.37 3.68
C ASN A 142 13.78 -4.07 3.00
N TYR A 143 14.05 -5.10 2.18
CA TYR A 143 12.99 -5.84 1.50
C TYR A 143 12.05 -6.54 2.47
N CYS A 144 12.57 -7.10 3.57
CA CYS A 144 11.75 -7.70 4.62
C CYS A 144 10.82 -6.66 5.29
N LEU A 145 11.37 -5.50 5.65
CA LEU A 145 10.62 -4.42 6.30
C LEU A 145 9.56 -3.82 5.36
N MET A 146 9.93 -3.54 4.11
CA MET A 146 9.02 -3.02 3.10
C MET A 146 7.89 -4.02 2.78
N GLN A 147 8.22 -5.31 2.65
CA GLN A 147 7.21 -6.34 2.41
C GLN A 147 6.25 -6.49 3.58
N ASN A 148 6.74 -6.37 4.82
CA ASN A 148 5.88 -6.37 6.00
C ASN A 148 4.88 -5.19 5.98
N ASP A 149 5.33 -4.01 5.55
CA ASP A 149 4.44 -2.86 5.43
C ASP A 149 3.45 -3.02 4.25
N LEU A 150 3.89 -3.58 3.12
CA LEU A 150 3.03 -3.90 1.98
C LEU A 150 1.95 -4.95 2.35
N ASN A 151 2.31 -5.97 3.11
CA ASN A 151 1.36 -7.01 3.53
C ASN A 151 0.17 -6.44 4.33
N LYS A 152 0.32 -5.29 4.99
CA LYS A 152 -0.80 -4.60 5.66
C LYS A 152 -1.90 -4.13 4.68
N PHE A 153 -1.60 -4.04 3.39
CA PHE A 153 -2.55 -3.71 2.32
C PHE A 153 -3.16 -4.95 1.64
N SER A 154 -2.76 -6.15 2.06
CA SER A 154 -3.34 -7.42 1.57
C SER A 154 -4.51 -7.91 2.43
N GLU A 155 -4.75 -7.27 3.57
CA GLU A 155 -5.82 -7.58 4.52
C GLU A 155 -7.14 -6.93 4.17
#